data_f3fc5ed3b8b21fa8168251548c77728e
#
_entry.id   f3fc5ed3b8b21fa8168251548c77728e
#
_cell.length_a   1.000
_cell.length_b   1.000
_cell.length_c   1.000
_cell.angle_alpha   90.00
_cell.angle_beta   90.00
_cell.angle_gamma   90.00
#
_symmetry.space_group_name_H-M   'P 1'
#
loop_
_entity.id
_entity.type
_entity.pdbx_description
1 polymer ?
#
loop_
_entity_poly.entity_id
_entity_poly.type
_entity_poly.pdbx_seq_one_letter_code
_entity_poly.pdbx_strand_id
1 'polypeptide(L)'
;MWLTALLRVLACGTVALAPLEGYLLQVNGQLAKVVPAALIGVWVVSLVRNRRLPAPHPLHLLVALLAVVLLTTSAVHVAEPFTLEYLVRWVPFLVITVVLADVAAREVPVKALLAAAVAGAVVAASGGLVSLFTGELRATGPLEDPNDLSFFLVAALPLLVALPARGRSRIVLLLLGAVLVAGAAATFSRGGGIALACALAWLVLRRAIPVRAVVVTAAVTGLAALVFAQVAHAELERAFQEKSHIAGTNADTRMLRWQAAARMLSDDPLLGVGPGGFRQEYAAASRNAEIDEQTPVAHNLFIEVAAELGLPGFAVLVALVALGFVASERAVRTNRREAVAVQAALIAVLAASVFLSEQYYLPLWSLVAVAVAIGQRASKESRCASST
;
A
#
# COMPACT_ATOMS: atom_id res chain seq x y z
N MET A 1 12.61 -2.89 -28.87
CA MET A 1 11.79 -4.06 -28.45
C MET A 1 12.28 -4.68 -27.15
N TRP A 2 13.55 -5.08 -26.99
CA TRP A 2 14.03 -5.75 -25.76
C TRP A 2 13.94 -4.87 -24.49
N LEU A 3 14.25 -3.55 -24.57
CA LEU A 3 14.13 -2.62 -23.43
C LEU A 3 12.70 -2.54 -22.90
N THR A 4 11.71 -2.45 -23.80
CA THR A 4 10.28 -2.44 -23.41
C THR A 4 9.86 -3.75 -22.73
N ALA A 5 10.36 -4.89 -23.22
CA ALA A 5 10.10 -6.18 -22.58
C ALA A 5 10.73 -6.25 -21.19
N LEU A 6 11.96 -5.77 -21.05
CA LEU A 6 12.67 -5.73 -19.76
C LEU A 6 11.98 -4.79 -18.76
N LEU A 7 11.56 -3.59 -19.20
CA LEU A 7 10.78 -2.67 -18.36
C LEU A 7 9.47 -3.30 -17.87
N ARG A 8 8.79 -4.06 -18.74
CA ARG A 8 7.56 -4.79 -18.35
C ARG A 8 7.82 -5.83 -17.27
N VAL A 9 8.85 -6.65 -17.45
CA VAL A 9 9.21 -7.70 -16.48
C VAL A 9 9.61 -7.07 -15.16
N LEU A 10 10.48 -6.05 -15.17
CA LEU A 10 10.95 -5.40 -13.95
C LEU A 10 9.86 -4.62 -13.22
N ALA A 11 8.98 -3.91 -13.95
CA ALA A 11 7.87 -3.20 -13.32
C ALA A 11 6.85 -4.16 -12.69
N CYS A 12 6.49 -5.25 -13.41
CA CYS A 12 5.64 -6.30 -12.84
C CYS A 12 6.32 -7.00 -11.67
N GLY A 13 7.62 -7.30 -11.77
CA GLY A 13 8.41 -7.89 -10.70
C GLY A 13 8.48 -7.00 -9.46
N THR A 14 8.70 -5.69 -9.63
CA THR A 14 8.71 -4.72 -8.52
C THR A 14 7.41 -4.77 -7.73
N VAL A 15 6.28 -4.78 -8.41
CA VAL A 15 4.96 -4.78 -7.75
C VAL A 15 4.62 -6.16 -7.16
N ALA A 16 4.95 -7.25 -7.86
CA ALA A 16 4.67 -8.61 -7.40
C ALA A 16 5.51 -9.02 -6.20
N LEU A 17 6.77 -8.58 -6.13
CA LEU A 17 7.68 -8.96 -5.04
C LEU A 17 7.50 -8.11 -3.78
N ALA A 18 6.81 -6.97 -3.85
CA ALA A 18 6.62 -6.10 -2.70
C ALA A 18 6.00 -6.82 -1.47
N PRO A 19 4.91 -7.60 -1.58
CA PRO A 19 4.37 -8.33 -0.44
C PRO A 19 5.22 -9.55 -0.01
N LEU A 20 6.31 -9.86 -0.74
CA LEU A 20 7.20 -10.99 -0.49
C LEU A 20 8.55 -10.53 0.08
N GLU A 21 8.66 -9.27 0.48
CA GLU A 21 9.92 -8.65 0.92
C GLU A 21 10.60 -9.46 2.02
N GLY A 22 9.87 -9.92 3.04
CA GLY A 22 10.45 -10.67 4.14
C GLY A 22 11.10 -11.98 3.70
N TYR A 23 10.53 -12.72 2.72
CA TYR A 23 11.18 -13.91 2.17
C TYR A 23 12.48 -13.58 1.43
N LEU A 24 12.52 -12.43 0.75
CA LEU A 24 13.73 -11.98 0.08
C LEU A 24 14.80 -11.56 1.08
N LEU A 25 14.41 -10.87 2.14
CA LEU A 25 15.30 -10.42 3.21
C LEU A 25 15.91 -11.59 3.99
N GLN A 26 15.15 -12.69 4.21
CA GLN A 26 15.67 -13.92 4.83
C GLN A 26 16.78 -14.57 4.00
N VAL A 27 16.74 -14.46 2.67
CA VAL A 27 17.80 -14.97 1.79
C VAL A 27 18.99 -14.03 1.76
N ASN A 28 18.75 -12.74 1.53
CA ASN A 28 19.77 -11.69 1.56
C ASN A 28 19.10 -10.31 1.70
N GLY A 29 19.58 -9.49 2.63
CA GLY A 29 19.03 -8.16 2.94
C GLY A 29 19.00 -7.15 1.78
N GLN A 30 19.61 -7.45 0.63
CA GLN A 30 19.60 -6.58 -0.54
C GLN A 30 18.65 -7.05 -1.65
N LEU A 31 18.17 -8.32 -1.61
CA LEU A 31 17.39 -8.89 -2.71
C LEU A 31 16.08 -8.12 -2.99
N ALA A 32 15.41 -7.63 -1.96
CA ALA A 32 14.19 -6.83 -2.10
C ALA A 32 14.43 -5.54 -2.91
N LYS A 33 15.66 -5.00 -2.89
CA LYS A 33 16.04 -3.75 -3.56
C LYS A 33 16.50 -3.96 -5.01
N VAL A 34 16.90 -5.18 -5.40
CA VAL A 34 17.51 -5.45 -6.72
C VAL A 34 16.54 -5.15 -7.86
N VAL A 35 15.31 -5.66 -7.80
CA VAL A 35 14.35 -5.51 -8.91
C VAL A 35 13.90 -4.05 -9.08
N PRO A 36 13.52 -3.31 -8.02
CA PRO A 36 13.25 -1.87 -8.13
C PRO A 36 14.44 -1.05 -8.63
N ALA A 37 15.64 -1.33 -8.16
CA ALA A 37 16.86 -0.64 -8.62
C ALA A 37 17.16 -0.93 -10.09
N ALA A 38 17.01 -2.19 -10.53
CA ALA A 38 17.15 -2.57 -11.93
C ALA A 38 16.08 -1.87 -12.82
N LEU A 39 14.84 -1.76 -12.34
CA LEU A 39 13.78 -1.03 -13.04
C LEU A 39 14.18 0.44 -13.26
N ILE A 40 14.65 1.11 -12.22
CA ILE A 40 15.10 2.50 -12.28
C ILE A 40 16.27 2.63 -13.29
N GLY A 41 17.27 1.76 -13.20
CA GLY A 41 18.43 1.78 -14.10
C GLY A 41 18.04 1.57 -15.57
N VAL A 42 17.19 0.58 -15.86
CA VAL A 42 16.71 0.32 -17.23
C VAL A 42 15.81 1.45 -17.74
N TRP A 43 15.02 2.06 -16.87
CA TRP A 43 14.22 3.24 -17.23
C TRP A 43 15.11 4.43 -17.60
N VAL A 44 16.16 4.74 -16.83
CA VAL A 44 17.12 5.80 -17.15
C VAL A 44 17.81 5.50 -18.50
N VAL A 45 18.28 4.28 -18.73
CA VAL A 45 18.86 3.87 -20.03
C VAL A 45 17.85 4.06 -21.16
N SER A 46 16.57 3.73 -20.93
CA SER A 46 15.51 3.93 -21.94
C SER A 46 15.29 5.41 -22.25
N LEU A 47 15.30 6.30 -21.25
CA LEU A 47 15.19 7.75 -21.46
C LEU A 47 16.34 8.31 -22.28
N VAL A 48 17.58 7.96 -21.90
CA VAL A 48 18.80 8.43 -22.57
C VAL A 48 18.84 7.93 -24.02
N ARG A 49 18.64 6.61 -24.22
CA ARG A 49 18.67 5.99 -25.55
C ARG A 49 17.62 6.56 -26.50
N ASN A 50 16.42 6.78 -26.01
CA ASN A 50 15.33 7.29 -26.82
C ASN A 50 15.28 8.83 -26.87
N ARG A 51 16.22 9.52 -26.20
CA ARG A 51 16.27 10.99 -26.06
C ARG A 51 14.91 11.55 -25.63
N ARG A 52 14.28 10.93 -24.65
CA ARG A 52 12.95 11.31 -24.15
C ARG A 52 13.03 11.68 -22.68
N LEU A 53 12.21 12.65 -22.31
CA LEU A 53 11.91 12.95 -20.92
C LEU A 53 10.51 12.40 -20.57
N PRO A 54 10.24 12.14 -19.30
CA PRO A 54 8.87 11.89 -18.82
C PRO A 54 7.96 13.04 -19.24
N ALA A 55 6.73 12.72 -19.64
CA ALA A 55 5.78 13.77 -20.00
C ALA A 55 5.49 14.65 -18.77
N PRO A 56 5.52 15.99 -18.88
CA PRO A 56 5.20 16.88 -17.77
C PRO A 56 3.82 16.53 -17.18
N HIS A 57 3.80 16.33 -15.85
CA HIS A 57 2.58 16.00 -15.13
C HIS A 57 2.65 16.57 -13.70
N PRO A 58 1.53 16.98 -13.09
CA PRO A 58 1.50 17.48 -11.71
C PRO A 58 2.12 16.52 -10.68
N LEU A 59 2.15 15.22 -10.97
CA LEU A 59 2.84 14.23 -10.14
C LEU A 59 4.30 14.60 -9.88
N HIS A 60 5.03 15.03 -10.92
CA HIS A 60 6.45 15.39 -10.79
C HIS A 60 6.65 16.58 -9.86
N LEU A 61 5.75 17.59 -9.95
CA LEU A 61 5.78 18.75 -9.05
C LEU A 61 5.51 18.31 -7.59
N LEU A 62 4.49 17.51 -7.35
CA LEU A 62 4.15 17.06 -5.99
C LEU A 62 5.25 16.16 -5.40
N VAL A 63 5.84 15.27 -6.19
CA VAL A 63 6.98 14.45 -5.74
C VAL A 63 8.20 15.33 -5.44
N ALA A 64 8.48 16.33 -6.28
CA ALA A 64 9.55 17.30 -6.05
C ALA A 64 9.29 18.15 -4.80
N LEU A 65 8.06 18.61 -4.57
CA LEU A 65 7.69 19.35 -3.37
C LEU A 65 7.86 18.47 -2.11
N LEU A 66 7.43 17.21 -2.15
CA LEU A 66 7.65 16.29 -1.04
C LEU A 66 9.14 16.05 -0.78
N ALA A 67 9.95 15.91 -1.84
CA ALA A 67 11.41 15.80 -1.72
C ALA A 67 12.02 17.07 -1.10
N VAL A 68 11.56 18.27 -1.48
CA VAL A 68 12.00 19.53 -0.89
C VAL A 68 11.65 19.59 0.60
N VAL A 69 10.42 19.23 0.98
CA VAL A 69 10.02 19.17 2.39
C VAL A 69 10.91 18.19 3.15
N LEU A 70 11.08 16.97 2.65
CA LEU A 70 11.96 15.96 3.27
C LEU A 70 13.39 16.46 3.45
N LEU A 71 13.97 17.07 2.42
CA LEU A 71 15.33 17.61 2.49
C LEU A 71 15.43 18.78 3.47
N THR A 72 14.45 19.67 3.50
CA THR A 72 14.43 20.84 4.39
C THR A 72 14.30 20.40 5.85
N THR A 73 13.33 19.52 6.17
CA THR A 73 13.15 19.01 7.52
C THR A 73 14.36 18.20 7.97
N SER A 74 14.92 17.36 7.07
CA SER A 74 16.14 16.59 7.39
C SER A 74 17.36 17.46 7.60
N ALA A 75 17.49 18.59 6.88
CA ALA A 75 18.62 19.50 7.07
C ALA A 75 18.56 20.21 8.43
N VAL A 76 17.34 20.53 8.91
CA VAL A 76 17.15 21.12 10.24
C VAL A 76 17.43 20.11 11.35
N HIS A 77 17.03 18.85 11.16
CA HIS A 77 17.17 17.78 12.16
C HIS A 77 18.33 16.82 11.85
N VAL A 78 19.37 17.28 11.11
CA VAL A 78 20.48 16.43 10.65
C VAL A 78 21.30 15.82 11.79
N ALA A 79 21.29 16.44 12.95
CA ALA A 79 21.98 15.96 14.16
C ALA A 79 21.24 14.82 14.86
N GLU A 80 19.96 14.62 14.54
CA GLU A 80 19.14 13.56 15.15
C GLU A 80 19.51 12.18 14.59
N PRO A 81 19.57 11.14 15.44
CA PRO A 81 20.15 9.83 15.08
C PRO A 81 19.44 9.10 13.96
N PHE A 82 18.14 9.31 13.77
CA PHE A 82 17.33 8.58 12.79
C PHE A 82 17.06 9.35 11.50
N THR A 83 17.28 10.66 11.45
CA THR A 83 16.87 11.52 10.34
C THR A 83 17.42 11.08 8.99
N LEU A 84 18.72 10.80 8.89
CA LEU A 84 19.31 10.40 7.61
C LEU A 84 18.89 8.99 7.19
N GLU A 85 18.73 8.07 8.13
CA GLU A 85 18.25 6.72 7.84
C GLU A 85 16.83 6.77 7.26
N TYR A 86 15.93 7.52 7.88
CA TYR A 86 14.55 7.62 7.44
C TYR A 86 14.42 8.47 6.16
N LEU A 87 15.21 9.52 5.98
CA LEU A 87 15.29 10.22 4.69
C LEU A 87 15.62 9.26 3.54
N VAL A 88 16.63 8.41 3.72
CA VAL A 88 17.06 7.43 2.72
C VAL A 88 15.93 6.41 2.44
N ARG A 89 15.11 6.06 3.42
CA ARG A 89 13.95 5.18 3.24
C ARG A 89 12.87 5.79 2.33
N TRP A 90 12.67 7.12 2.35
CA TRP A 90 11.70 7.80 1.49
C TRP A 90 12.09 7.81 0.01
N VAL A 91 13.39 7.94 -0.29
CA VAL A 91 13.89 8.17 -1.67
C VAL A 91 13.43 7.10 -2.67
N PRO A 92 13.54 5.78 -2.39
CA PRO A 92 13.07 4.75 -3.32
C PRO A 92 11.61 4.90 -3.71
N PHE A 93 10.73 5.26 -2.77
CA PHE A 93 9.30 5.38 -3.01
C PHE A 93 8.95 6.60 -3.87
N LEU A 94 9.64 7.72 -3.68
CA LEU A 94 9.50 8.90 -4.53
C LEU A 94 9.94 8.60 -5.96
N VAL A 95 11.10 7.98 -6.14
CA VAL A 95 11.65 7.63 -7.45
C VAL A 95 10.78 6.59 -8.14
N ILE A 96 10.40 5.51 -7.46
CA ILE A 96 9.61 4.43 -8.04
C ILE A 96 8.21 4.90 -8.45
N THR A 97 7.63 5.87 -7.75
CA THR A 97 6.35 6.48 -8.12
C THR A 97 6.42 7.15 -9.49
N VAL A 98 7.46 7.94 -9.73
CA VAL A 98 7.69 8.60 -11.03
C VAL A 98 7.96 7.56 -12.12
N VAL A 99 8.82 6.57 -11.85
CA VAL A 99 9.19 5.52 -12.80
C VAL A 99 7.98 4.68 -13.18
N LEU A 100 7.22 4.18 -12.20
CA LEU A 100 6.02 3.39 -12.46
C LEU A 100 4.95 4.18 -13.21
N ALA A 101 4.76 5.47 -12.89
CA ALA A 101 3.80 6.32 -13.60
C ALA A 101 4.18 6.47 -15.07
N ASP A 102 5.46 6.77 -15.38
CA ASP A 102 5.93 6.94 -16.76
C ASP A 102 5.88 5.61 -17.54
N VAL A 103 6.39 4.53 -16.96
CA VAL A 103 6.43 3.20 -17.59
C VAL A 103 5.03 2.65 -17.82
N ALA A 104 4.13 2.79 -16.84
CA ALA A 104 2.73 2.39 -16.97
C ALA A 104 1.95 3.27 -17.96
N ALA A 105 2.29 4.54 -18.12
CA ALA A 105 1.65 5.41 -19.10
C ALA A 105 2.03 5.10 -20.55
N ARG A 106 3.19 4.45 -20.80
CA ARG A 106 3.74 4.29 -22.14
C ARG A 106 3.95 2.85 -22.56
N GLU A 107 4.54 2.02 -21.71
CA GLU A 107 5.19 0.78 -22.13
C GLU A 107 4.56 -0.47 -21.52
N VAL A 108 4.09 -0.38 -20.27
CA VAL A 108 3.55 -1.54 -19.54
C VAL A 108 2.02 -1.48 -19.50
N PRO A 109 1.32 -2.51 -19.98
CA PRO A 109 -0.13 -2.58 -19.81
C PRO A 109 -0.51 -2.50 -18.33
N VAL A 110 -1.43 -1.59 -17.99
CA VAL A 110 -1.92 -1.43 -16.61
C VAL A 110 -2.40 -2.77 -16.05
N LYS A 111 -3.17 -3.53 -16.82
CA LYS A 111 -3.66 -4.87 -16.41
C LYS A 111 -2.53 -5.82 -16.00
N ALA A 112 -1.35 -5.73 -16.63
CA ALA A 112 -0.22 -6.57 -16.27
C ALA A 112 0.32 -6.20 -14.89
N LEU A 113 0.41 -4.90 -14.54
CA LEU A 113 0.80 -4.44 -13.22
C LEU A 113 -0.21 -4.86 -12.15
N LEU A 114 -1.51 -4.70 -12.44
CA LEU A 114 -2.58 -5.12 -11.51
C LEU A 114 -2.58 -6.64 -11.30
N ALA A 115 -2.37 -7.42 -12.37
CA ALA A 115 -2.24 -8.88 -12.27
C ALA A 115 -0.99 -9.29 -11.48
N ALA A 116 0.13 -8.57 -11.65
CA ALA A 116 1.37 -8.80 -10.91
C ALA A 116 1.18 -8.52 -9.40
N ALA A 117 0.49 -7.42 -9.05
CA ALA A 117 0.15 -7.11 -7.66
C ALA A 117 -0.71 -8.21 -7.02
N VAL A 118 -1.75 -8.67 -7.75
CA VAL A 118 -2.61 -9.77 -7.30
C VAL A 118 -1.79 -11.06 -7.14
N ALA A 119 -0.92 -11.39 -8.10
CA ALA A 119 -0.11 -12.62 -8.03
C ALA A 119 0.83 -12.62 -6.81
N GLY A 120 1.54 -11.50 -6.56
CA GLY A 120 2.39 -11.36 -5.37
C GLY A 120 1.59 -11.48 -4.07
N ALA A 121 0.43 -10.81 -3.99
CA ALA A 121 -0.45 -10.88 -2.83
C ALA A 121 -1.01 -12.29 -2.61
N VAL A 122 -1.33 -13.06 -3.68
CA VAL A 122 -1.77 -14.45 -3.56
C VAL A 122 -0.67 -15.34 -3.00
N VAL A 123 0.58 -15.17 -3.46
CA VAL A 123 1.72 -15.91 -2.89
C VAL A 123 1.91 -15.56 -1.42
N ALA A 124 1.83 -14.27 -1.06
CA ALA A 124 1.91 -13.84 0.33
C ALA A 124 0.76 -14.39 1.20
N ALA A 125 -0.48 -14.37 0.67
CA ALA A 125 -1.64 -14.95 1.34
C ALA A 125 -1.45 -16.46 1.57
N SER A 126 -0.94 -17.17 0.56
CA SER A 126 -0.65 -18.61 0.69
C SER A 126 0.39 -18.89 1.77
N GLY A 127 1.46 -18.08 1.81
CA GLY A 127 2.46 -18.15 2.88
C GLY A 127 1.86 -17.87 4.26
N GLY A 128 1.00 -16.84 4.37
CA GLY A 128 0.29 -16.54 5.60
C GLY A 128 -0.67 -17.65 6.06
N LEU A 129 -1.34 -18.32 5.13
CA LEU A 129 -2.17 -19.49 5.46
C LEU A 129 -1.30 -20.68 5.93
N VAL A 130 -0.12 -20.87 5.31
CA VAL A 130 0.83 -21.91 5.73
C VAL A 130 1.38 -21.63 7.12
N SER A 131 1.65 -20.36 7.49
CA SER A 131 2.18 -20.02 8.82
C SER A 131 1.26 -20.46 9.97
N LEU A 132 -0.06 -20.54 9.74
CA LEU A 132 -1.00 -21.08 10.73
C LEU A 132 -0.75 -22.58 11.02
N PHE A 133 -0.33 -23.35 10.01
CA PHE A 133 0.01 -24.78 10.21
C PHE A 133 1.37 -24.99 10.86
N THR A 134 2.21 -23.96 10.91
CA THR A 134 3.51 -23.98 11.59
C THR A 134 3.47 -23.45 13.02
N GLY A 135 2.26 -23.15 13.51
CA GLY A 135 2.02 -22.80 14.92
C GLY A 135 1.80 -21.31 15.19
N GLU A 136 1.76 -20.47 14.14
CA GLU A 136 1.41 -19.06 14.32
C GLU A 136 -0.08 -18.92 14.63
N LEU A 137 -0.43 -18.04 15.57
CA LEU A 137 -1.82 -17.75 15.94
C LEU A 137 -2.55 -16.89 14.91
N ARG A 138 -1.80 -16.17 14.07
CA ARG A 138 -2.28 -15.25 13.04
C ARG A 138 -1.44 -15.43 11.78
N ALA A 139 -2.07 -15.30 10.61
CA ALA A 139 -1.34 -15.36 9.34
C ALA A 139 -0.35 -14.20 9.22
N THR A 140 0.95 -14.51 9.16
CA THR A 140 2.06 -13.56 8.97
C THR A 140 2.69 -13.70 7.59
N GLY A 141 2.95 -14.93 7.14
CA GLY A 141 3.52 -15.24 5.84
C GLY A 141 4.92 -14.65 5.64
N PRO A 142 5.12 -13.90 4.55
CA PRO A 142 6.41 -13.26 4.26
C PRO A 142 6.65 -11.98 5.07
N LEU A 143 5.69 -11.55 5.88
CA LEU A 143 5.76 -10.34 6.68
C LEU A 143 5.69 -10.71 8.17
N GLU A 144 6.40 -9.98 9.00
CA GLU A 144 6.46 -10.27 10.44
C GLU A 144 5.14 -9.90 11.14
N ASP A 145 4.51 -8.78 10.72
CA ASP A 145 3.23 -8.32 11.29
C ASP A 145 2.05 -8.80 10.41
N PRO A 146 1.05 -9.50 11.01
CA PRO A 146 -0.19 -9.87 10.34
C PRO A 146 -0.97 -8.66 9.76
N ASN A 147 -0.85 -7.47 10.36
CA ASN A 147 -1.54 -6.30 9.85
C ASN A 147 -0.90 -5.80 8.55
N ASP A 148 0.41 -5.91 8.40
CA ASP A 148 1.13 -5.60 7.16
C ASP A 148 0.73 -6.57 6.06
N LEU A 149 0.63 -7.87 6.36
CA LEU A 149 0.10 -8.83 5.40
C LEU A 149 -1.33 -8.44 4.99
N SER A 150 -2.21 -8.15 5.95
CA SER A 150 -3.57 -7.70 5.67
C SER A 150 -3.61 -6.48 4.75
N PHE A 151 -2.73 -5.49 4.97
CA PHE A 151 -2.60 -4.28 4.16
C PHE A 151 -2.38 -4.60 2.67
N PHE A 152 -1.44 -5.49 2.36
CA PHE A 152 -1.19 -5.92 0.98
C PHE A 152 -2.37 -6.69 0.37
N LEU A 153 -3.00 -7.57 1.15
CA LEU A 153 -4.09 -8.42 0.66
C LEU A 153 -5.35 -7.60 0.36
N VAL A 154 -5.72 -6.67 1.25
CA VAL A 154 -6.91 -5.81 1.04
C VAL A 154 -6.68 -4.78 -0.07
N ALA A 155 -5.44 -4.36 -0.32
CA ALA A 155 -5.08 -3.53 -1.47
C ALA A 155 -5.21 -4.30 -2.80
N ALA A 156 -4.87 -5.59 -2.82
CA ALA A 156 -4.90 -6.42 -4.03
C ALA A 156 -6.32 -6.91 -4.40
N LEU A 157 -7.18 -7.18 -3.43
CA LEU A 157 -8.53 -7.72 -3.65
C LEU A 157 -9.37 -6.92 -4.66
N PRO A 158 -9.50 -5.59 -4.57
CA PRO A 158 -10.26 -4.80 -5.53
C PRO A 158 -9.72 -4.88 -6.96
N LEU A 159 -8.40 -5.13 -7.12
CA LEU A 159 -7.75 -5.19 -8.43
C LEU A 159 -8.24 -6.36 -9.29
N LEU A 160 -8.79 -7.41 -8.68
CA LEU A 160 -9.41 -8.53 -9.40
C LEU A 160 -10.52 -8.07 -10.34
N VAL A 161 -11.23 -6.98 -10.02
CA VAL A 161 -12.32 -6.44 -10.86
C VAL A 161 -11.81 -5.93 -12.21
N ALA A 162 -10.55 -5.50 -12.29
CA ALA A 162 -9.94 -5.04 -13.53
C ALA A 162 -9.52 -6.19 -14.46
N LEU A 163 -9.37 -7.41 -13.95
CA LEU A 163 -8.88 -8.55 -14.70
C LEU A 163 -9.99 -9.20 -15.52
N PRO A 164 -9.65 -9.83 -16.68
CA PRO A 164 -10.67 -10.41 -17.57
C PRO A 164 -11.31 -11.67 -16.94
N ALA A 165 -12.63 -11.65 -16.80
CA ALA A 165 -13.41 -12.72 -16.16
C ALA A 165 -14.32 -13.41 -17.17
N ARG A 166 -13.78 -14.25 -18.07
CA ARG A 166 -14.56 -15.03 -19.06
C ARG A 166 -14.16 -16.50 -19.02
N GLY A 167 -15.15 -17.39 -19.14
CA GLY A 167 -14.88 -18.83 -19.16
C GLY A 167 -14.03 -19.30 -17.97
N ARG A 168 -12.96 -20.03 -18.24
CA ARG A 168 -12.03 -20.56 -17.22
C ARG A 168 -11.36 -19.48 -16.39
N SER A 169 -11.08 -18.29 -16.95
CA SER A 169 -10.46 -17.20 -16.20
C SER A 169 -11.33 -16.70 -15.05
N ARG A 170 -12.66 -16.80 -15.16
CA ARG A 170 -13.58 -16.46 -14.05
C ARG A 170 -13.38 -17.38 -12.84
N ILE A 171 -13.22 -18.68 -13.08
CA ILE A 171 -12.97 -19.66 -11.99
C ILE A 171 -11.63 -19.34 -11.33
N VAL A 172 -10.59 -19.09 -12.13
CA VAL A 172 -9.26 -18.71 -11.59
C VAL A 172 -9.36 -17.46 -10.74
N LEU A 173 -10.04 -16.40 -11.20
CA LEU A 173 -10.19 -15.16 -10.41
C LEU A 173 -10.99 -15.37 -9.12
N LEU A 174 -11.99 -16.26 -9.14
CA LEU A 174 -12.73 -16.61 -7.92
C LEU A 174 -11.82 -17.37 -6.92
N LEU A 175 -11.00 -18.29 -7.39
CA LEU A 175 -10.03 -19.01 -6.55
C LEU A 175 -8.97 -18.06 -5.97
N LEU A 176 -8.40 -17.17 -6.79
CA LEU A 176 -7.45 -16.16 -6.31
C LEU A 176 -8.11 -15.23 -5.26
N GLY A 177 -9.34 -14.80 -5.53
CA GLY A 177 -10.12 -14.00 -4.57
C GLY A 177 -10.38 -14.75 -3.26
N ALA A 178 -10.71 -16.04 -3.34
CA ALA A 178 -10.92 -16.88 -2.16
C ALA A 178 -9.64 -16.99 -1.31
N VAL A 179 -8.48 -17.20 -1.94
CA VAL A 179 -7.18 -17.26 -1.24
C VAL A 179 -6.87 -15.91 -0.57
N LEU A 180 -7.07 -14.79 -1.27
CA LEU A 180 -6.83 -13.45 -0.71
C LEU A 180 -7.78 -13.16 0.46
N VAL A 181 -9.07 -13.50 0.35
CA VAL A 181 -10.05 -13.30 1.43
C VAL A 181 -9.71 -14.20 2.62
N ALA A 182 -9.39 -15.47 2.39
CA ALA A 182 -8.98 -16.41 3.44
C ALA A 182 -7.72 -15.92 4.16
N GLY A 183 -6.69 -15.52 3.40
CA GLY A 183 -5.46 -14.95 3.95
C GLY A 183 -5.73 -13.69 4.77
N ALA A 184 -6.51 -12.73 4.25
CA ALA A 184 -6.86 -11.51 4.95
C ALA A 184 -7.67 -11.79 6.24
N ALA A 185 -8.64 -12.70 6.20
CA ALA A 185 -9.38 -13.14 7.38
C ALA A 185 -8.47 -13.78 8.43
N ALA A 186 -7.54 -14.63 8.00
CA ALA A 186 -6.60 -15.34 8.87
C ALA A 186 -5.58 -14.42 9.55
N THR A 187 -5.39 -13.17 9.06
CA THR A 187 -4.60 -12.17 9.77
C THR A 187 -5.29 -11.65 11.04
N PHE A 188 -6.60 -11.83 11.16
CA PHE A 188 -7.43 -11.24 12.22
C PHE A 188 -7.24 -9.71 12.36
N SER A 189 -6.87 -9.00 11.31
CA SER A 189 -6.66 -7.56 11.31
C SER A 189 -8.01 -6.81 11.27
N ARG A 190 -8.35 -6.09 12.34
CA ARG A 190 -9.58 -5.25 12.38
C ARG A 190 -9.47 -4.09 11.39
N GLY A 191 -8.30 -3.44 11.32
CA GLY A 191 -8.01 -2.37 10.36
C GLY A 191 -8.15 -2.85 8.92
N GLY A 192 -7.63 -4.05 8.62
CA GLY A 192 -7.78 -4.69 7.31
C GLY A 192 -9.24 -4.98 6.96
N GLY A 193 -10.03 -5.45 7.93
CA GLY A 193 -11.47 -5.67 7.75
C GLY A 193 -12.24 -4.39 7.41
N ILE A 194 -11.96 -3.29 8.12
CA ILE A 194 -12.53 -1.96 7.83
C ILE A 194 -12.11 -1.48 6.44
N ALA A 195 -10.82 -1.60 6.11
CA ALA A 195 -10.28 -1.21 4.82
C ALA A 195 -10.93 -1.98 3.67
N LEU A 196 -11.11 -3.29 3.81
CA LEU A 196 -11.81 -4.11 2.83
C LEU A 196 -13.28 -3.69 2.69
N ALA A 197 -13.98 -3.43 3.80
CA ALA A 197 -15.37 -2.96 3.78
C ALA A 197 -15.50 -1.62 3.03
N CYS A 198 -14.59 -0.67 3.26
CA CYS A 198 -14.55 0.61 2.53
C CYS A 198 -14.34 0.40 1.02
N ALA A 199 -13.40 -0.48 0.63
CA ALA A 199 -13.14 -0.80 -0.77
C ALA A 199 -14.34 -1.47 -1.44
N LEU A 200 -14.98 -2.44 -0.77
CA LEU A 200 -16.18 -3.12 -1.28
C LEU A 200 -17.36 -2.15 -1.40
N ALA A 201 -17.56 -1.28 -0.41
CA ALA A 201 -18.56 -0.22 -0.47
C ALA A 201 -18.36 0.69 -1.69
N TRP A 202 -17.11 1.07 -1.98
CA TRP A 202 -16.79 1.84 -3.18
C TRP A 202 -17.10 1.09 -4.46
N LEU A 203 -16.71 -0.19 -4.57
CA LEU A 203 -17.00 -1.02 -5.74
C LEU A 203 -18.51 -1.15 -5.98
N VAL A 204 -19.30 -1.29 -4.92
CA VAL A 204 -20.78 -1.33 -4.99
C VAL A 204 -21.33 0.02 -5.41
N LEU A 205 -20.89 1.11 -4.79
CA LEU A 205 -21.30 2.50 -5.12
C LEU A 205 -21.02 2.81 -6.59
N ARG A 206 -19.86 2.38 -7.08
CA ARG A 206 -19.46 2.54 -8.49
C ARG A 206 -20.12 1.49 -9.41
N ARG A 207 -20.99 0.61 -8.90
CA ARG A 207 -21.65 -0.47 -9.65
C ARG A 207 -20.66 -1.37 -10.41
N ALA A 208 -19.46 -1.57 -9.85
CA ALA A 208 -18.45 -2.47 -10.41
C ALA A 208 -18.73 -3.93 -10.02
N ILE A 209 -19.31 -4.14 -8.83
CA ILE A 209 -19.81 -5.43 -8.34
C ILE A 209 -21.25 -5.27 -7.83
N PRO A 210 -22.09 -6.31 -7.93
CA PRO A 210 -23.43 -6.28 -7.35
C PRO A 210 -23.36 -6.55 -5.83
N VAL A 211 -24.24 -5.92 -5.05
CA VAL A 211 -24.34 -6.12 -3.59
C VAL A 211 -24.46 -7.60 -3.23
N ARG A 212 -25.22 -8.38 -4.01
CA ARG A 212 -25.38 -9.83 -3.81
C ARG A 212 -24.03 -10.57 -3.78
N ALA A 213 -23.04 -10.15 -4.59
CA ALA A 213 -21.73 -10.78 -4.59
C ALA A 213 -21.01 -10.54 -3.24
N VAL A 214 -21.12 -9.33 -2.68
CA VAL A 214 -20.56 -9.01 -1.36
C VAL A 214 -21.23 -9.84 -0.28
N VAL A 215 -22.57 -9.90 -0.28
CA VAL A 215 -23.35 -10.69 0.70
C VAL A 215 -23.02 -12.17 0.62
N VAL A 216 -22.96 -12.75 -0.60
CA VAL A 216 -22.61 -14.17 -0.80
C VAL A 216 -21.18 -14.43 -0.31
N THR A 217 -20.21 -13.56 -0.66
CA THR A 217 -18.83 -13.73 -0.21
C THR A 217 -18.75 -13.64 1.31
N ALA A 218 -19.41 -12.67 1.94
CA ALA A 218 -19.44 -12.53 3.39
C ALA A 218 -20.10 -13.74 4.07
N ALA A 219 -21.21 -14.24 3.52
CA ALA A 219 -21.89 -15.44 4.03
C ALA A 219 -21.02 -16.70 3.94
N VAL A 220 -20.36 -16.91 2.79
CA VAL A 220 -19.45 -18.06 2.58
C VAL A 220 -18.23 -17.96 3.51
N THR A 221 -17.64 -16.77 3.64
CA THR A 221 -16.49 -16.56 4.54
C THR A 221 -16.92 -16.74 6.00
N GLY A 222 -18.08 -16.22 6.38
CA GLY A 222 -18.62 -16.39 7.74
C GLY A 222 -18.93 -17.86 8.05
N LEU A 223 -19.52 -18.60 7.12
CA LEU A 223 -19.77 -20.03 7.27
C LEU A 223 -18.46 -20.83 7.38
N ALA A 224 -17.48 -20.55 6.52
CA ALA A 224 -16.16 -21.17 6.60
C ALA A 224 -15.47 -20.88 7.95
N ALA A 225 -15.56 -19.65 8.45
CA ALA A 225 -15.04 -19.26 9.76
C ALA A 225 -15.77 -20.01 10.90
N LEU A 226 -17.09 -20.18 10.82
CA LEU A 226 -17.87 -20.95 11.80
C LEU A 226 -17.46 -22.43 11.79
N VAL A 227 -17.31 -23.05 10.61
CA VAL A 227 -16.85 -24.43 10.49
C VAL A 227 -15.44 -24.59 11.07
N PHE A 228 -14.53 -23.66 10.74
CA PHE A 228 -13.17 -23.65 11.28
C PHE A 228 -13.17 -23.48 12.81
N ALA A 229 -14.04 -22.61 13.35
CA ALA A 229 -14.20 -22.42 14.78
C ALA A 229 -14.67 -23.69 15.52
N GLN A 230 -15.51 -24.50 14.89
CA GLN A 230 -15.95 -25.78 15.45
C GLN A 230 -14.83 -26.82 15.48
N VAL A 231 -13.95 -26.82 14.49
CA VAL A 231 -12.83 -27.78 14.39
C VAL A 231 -11.66 -27.38 15.29
N ALA A 232 -11.38 -26.07 15.40
CA ALA A 232 -10.24 -25.52 16.13
C ALA A 232 -10.64 -24.81 17.44
N HIS A 233 -11.70 -25.28 18.11
CA HIS A 233 -12.34 -24.57 19.25
C HIS A 233 -11.35 -24.21 20.37
N ALA A 234 -10.48 -25.12 20.77
CA ALA A 234 -9.54 -24.90 21.88
C ALA A 234 -8.42 -23.90 21.54
N GLU A 235 -7.98 -23.88 20.30
CA GLU A 235 -6.92 -22.97 19.81
C GLU A 235 -7.48 -21.57 19.57
N LEU A 236 -8.71 -21.48 19.03
CA LEU A 236 -9.40 -20.22 18.85
C LEU A 236 -9.72 -19.55 20.20
N GLU A 237 -10.14 -20.31 21.18
CA GLU A 237 -10.52 -19.75 22.50
C GLU A 237 -9.29 -19.16 23.20
N ARG A 238 -8.13 -19.81 23.11
CA ARG A 238 -6.84 -19.24 23.56
C ARG A 238 -6.49 -17.97 22.80
N ALA A 239 -6.57 -17.99 21.46
CA ALA A 239 -6.29 -16.83 20.63
C ALA A 239 -7.26 -15.66 20.90
N PHE A 240 -8.54 -15.92 21.18
CA PHE A 240 -9.50 -14.87 21.52
C PHE A 240 -9.29 -14.30 22.93
N GLN A 241 -8.95 -15.12 23.91
CA GLN A 241 -8.66 -14.65 25.28
C GLN A 241 -7.41 -13.79 25.31
N GLU A 242 -6.32 -14.23 24.66
CA GLU A 242 -5.10 -13.46 24.52
C GLU A 242 -5.35 -12.15 23.74
N LYS A 243 -6.12 -12.22 22.66
CA LYS A 243 -6.48 -11.03 21.84
C LYS A 243 -7.39 -10.05 22.54
N SER A 244 -8.29 -10.48 23.42
CA SER A 244 -9.18 -9.55 24.15
C SER A 244 -8.40 -8.72 25.18
N HIS A 245 -7.40 -9.32 25.80
CA HIS A 245 -6.50 -8.64 26.72
C HIS A 245 -5.57 -7.65 25.96
N ILE A 246 -4.94 -8.11 24.87
CA ILE A 246 -4.09 -7.29 24.00
C ILE A 246 -4.88 -6.17 23.28
N ALA A 247 -6.17 -6.38 22.97
CA ALA A 247 -6.95 -5.42 22.19
C ALA A 247 -7.33 -4.15 22.98
N GLY A 248 -7.56 -4.25 24.27
CA GLY A 248 -7.78 -3.08 25.15
C GLY A 248 -6.50 -2.24 25.24
N THR A 249 -5.42 -2.91 25.60
CA THR A 249 -4.08 -2.29 25.68
C THR A 249 -3.66 -1.63 24.37
N ASN A 250 -3.87 -2.29 23.21
CA ASN A 250 -3.53 -1.73 21.92
C ASN A 250 -4.33 -0.47 21.53
N ALA A 251 -5.59 -0.33 21.97
CA ALA A 251 -6.38 0.87 21.68
C ALA A 251 -5.88 2.06 22.51
N ASP A 252 -5.60 1.82 23.78
CA ASP A 252 -5.06 2.85 24.68
C ASP A 252 -3.66 3.27 24.27
N THR A 253 -2.80 2.33 23.90
CA THR A 253 -1.46 2.58 23.36
C THR A 253 -1.51 3.43 22.10
N ARG A 254 -2.40 3.13 21.15
CA ARG A 254 -2.55 3.95 19.94
C ARG A 254 -3.03 5.36 20.25
N MET A 255 -3.96 5.51 21.19
CA MET A 255 -4.40 6.84 21.61
C MET A 255 -3.26 7.66 22.21
N LEU A 256 -2.41 7.05 23.03
CA LEU A 256 -1.20 7.69 23.58
C LEU A 256 -0.25 8.12 22.46
N ARG A 257 -0.01 7.25 21.47
CA ARG A 257 0.85 7.53 20.32
C ARG A 257 0.28 8.64 19.44
N TRP A 258 -1.02 8.67 19.21
CA TRP A 258 -1.68 9.75 18.46
C TRP A 258 -1.63 11.08 19.21
N GLN A 259 -1.79 11.06 20.55
CA GLN A 259 -1.62 12.26 21.37
C GLN A 259 -0.17 12.78 21.36
N ALA A 260 0.82 11.87 21.37
CA ALA A 260 2.22 12.24 21.25
C ALA A 260 2.49 12.90 19.89
N ALA A 261 2.03 12.29 18.79
CA ALA A 261 2.14 12.86 17.44
C ALA A 261 1.46 14.23 17.32
N ALA A 262 0.29 14.40 17.93
CA ALA A 262 -0.43 15.68 17.93
C ALA A 262 0.35 16.78 18.70
N ARG A 263 1.05 16.41 19.79
CA ARG A 263 1.93 17.36 20.51
C ARG A 263 3.12 17.74 19.64
N MET A 264 3.83 16.77 19.05
CA MET A 264 4.93 17.02 18.11
C MET A 264 4.52 17.98 16.99
N LEU A 265 3.35 17.73 16.37
CA LEU A 265 2.83 18.62 15.32
C LEU A 265 2.45 20.00 15.85
N SER A 266 1.92 20.12 17.06
CA SER A 266 1.59 21.43 17.64
C SER A 266 2.81 22.24 18.05
N ASP A 267 3.89 21.57 18.44
CA ASP A 267 5.14 22.20 18.82
C ASP A 267 5.93 22.69 17.60
N ASP A 268 5.92 21.92 16.50
CA ASP A 268 6.54 22.32 15.23
C ASP A 268 5.62 22.03 14.02
N PRO A 269 4.63 22.88 13.73
CA PRO A 269 3.65 22.63 12.71
C PRO A 269 4.16 22.77 11.26
N LEU A 270 5.30 23.44 11.04
CA LEU A 270 5.83 23.70 9.70
C LEU A 270 6.85 22.68 9.25
N LEU A 271 7.76 22.28 10.10
CA LEU A 271 8.84 21.35 9.77
C LEU A 271 8.63 19.97 10.36
N GLY A 272 7.80 19.87 11.41
CA GLY A 272 7.68 18.65 12.20
C GLY A 272 8.97 18.33 12.93
N VAL A 273 9.04 17.13 13.50
CA VAL A 273 10.22 16.65 14.24
C VAL A 273 11.29 15.99 13.35
N GLY A 274 11.11 16.08 12.02
CA GLY A 274 12.02 15.46 11.05
C GLY A 274 11.69 13.98 10.76
N PRO A 275 12.17 13.43 9.63
CA PRO A 275 12.00 12.01 9.30
C PRO A 275 12.61 11.11 10.38
N GLY A 276 11.83 10.14 10.90
CA GLY A 276 12.22 9.30 12.03
C GLY A 276 12.18 9.99 13.39
N GLY A 277 11.84 11.27 13.43
CA GLY A 277 11.74 12.07 14.64
C GLY A 277 10.62 11.61 15.56
N PHE A 278 9.55 11.00 15.03
CA PHE A 278 8.52 10.42 15.88
C PHE A 278 9.12 9.39 16.84
N ARG A 279 9.98 8.51 16.35
CA ARG A 279 10.67 7.52 17.16
C ARG A 279 11.57 8.17 18.22
N GLN A 280 12.28 9.23 17.85
CA GLN A 280 13.22 9.95 18.71
C GLN A 280 12.51 10.68 19.84
N GLU A 281 11.46 11.44 19.50
CA GLU A 281 10.77 12.34 20.42
C GLU A 281 9.64 11.66 21.21
N TYR A 282 9.33 10.39 20.91
CA TYR A 282 8.17 9.70 21.45
C TYR A 282 8.15 9.66 22.98
N ALA A 283 9.28 9.34 23.62
CA ALA A 283 9.35 9.25 25.07
C ALA A 283 8.98 10.58 25.75
N ALA A 284 9.51 11.69 25.26
CA ALA A 284 9.19 13.02 25.77
C ALA A 284 7.75 13.41 25.44
N ALA A 285 7.32 13.25 24.18
CA ALA A 285 6.00 13.63 23.72
C ALA A 285 4.89 12.76 24.33
N SER A 286 5.14 11.49 24.66
CA SER A 286 4.21 10.62 25.38
C SER A 286 4.19 10.86 26.90
N ARG A 287 5.09 11.71 27.41
CA ARG A 287 5.31 11.92 28.84
C ARG A 287 5.77 10.64 29.57
N ASN A 288 6.64 9.89 28.91
CA ASN A 288 7.18 8.60 29.37
C ASN A 288 6.10 7.53 29.63
N ALA A 289 5.03 7.53 28.85
CA ALA A 289 3.92 6.59 29.03
C ALA A 289 4.28 5.14 28.62
N GLU A 290 5.24 4.97 27.68
CA GLU A 290 5.73 3.67 27.20
C GLU A 290 7.26 3.66 27.16
N ILE A 291 7.91 3.62 28.33
CA ILE A 291 9.38 3.75 28.48
C ILE A 291 10.12 2.57 27.84
N ASP A 292 9.51 1.38 27.84
CA ASP A 292 10.14 0.15 27.34
C ASP A 292 10.02 -0.02 25.82
N GLU A 293 9.26 0.84 25.14
CA GLU A 293 9.08 0.78 23.69
C GLU A 293 10.29 1.37 22.97
N GLN A 294 11.06 0.53 22.29
CA GLN A 294 12.30 0.93 21.61
C GLN A 294 12.08 1.40 20.17
N THR A 295 10.98 1.01 19.54
CA THR A 295 10.67 1.34 18.15
C THR A 295 9.26 1.88 17.98
N PRO A 296 8.91 2.96 18.71
CA PRO A 296 7.56 3.50 18.66
C PRO A 296 7.23 4.02 17.26
N VAL A 297 6.03 3.69 16.80
CA VAL A 297 5.41 4.22 15.57
C VAL A 297 3.98 4.63 15.89
N ALA A 298 3.44 5.63 15.19
CA ALA A 298 2.11 6.15 15.47
C ALA A 298 0.99 5.14 15.13
N HIS A 299 1.27 4.11 14.33
CA HIS A 299 0.27 3.22 13.72
C HIS A 299 -0.87 4.00 13.04
N ASN A 300 -0.52 5.11 12.42
CA ASN A 300 -1.37 5.92 11.59
C ASN A 300 -0.48 6.79 10.69
N LEU A 301 -0.40 6.42 9.42
CA LEU A 301 0.42 7.09 8.42
C LEU A 301 0.20 8.61 8.38
N PHE A 302 -1.05 9.04 8.47
CA PHE A 302 -1.40 10.45 8.29
C PHE A 302 -0.89 11.31 9.46
N ILE A 303 -1.09 10.83 10.68
CA ILE A 303 -0.66 11.54 11.89
C ILE A 303 0.87 11.49 12.01
N GLU A 304 1.50 10.35 11.67
CA GLU A 304 2.95 10.21 11.70
C GLU A 304 3.63 11.12 10.70
N VAL A 305 3.15 11.14 9.44
CA VAL A 305 3.68 12.05 8.42
C VAL A 305 3.46 13.52 8.80
N ALA A 306 2.32 13.85 9.41
CA ALA A 306 2.07 15.21 9.91
C ALA A 306 3.02 15.59 11.05
N ALA A 307 3.30 14.68 11.98
CA ALA A 307 4.25 14.91 13.07
C ALA A 307 5.70 15.05 12.57
N GLU A 308 6.12 14.20 11.64
CA GLU A 308 7.49 14.17 11.14
C GLU A 308 7.82 15.26 10.11
N LEU A 309 6.89 15.56 9.19
CA LEU A 309 7.12 16.46 8.06
C LEU A 309 6.29 17.75 8.15
N GLY A 310 5.60 17.98 9.26
CA GLY A 310 4.72 19.11 9.46
C GLY A 310 3.50 19.12 8.51
N LEU A 311 2.72 20.18 8.60
CA LEU A 311 1.56 20.40 7.73
C LEU A 311 1.91 20.46 6.23
N PRO A 312 3.06 21.03 5.81
CA PRO A 312 3.45 21.00 4.40
C PRO A 312 3.64 19.59 3.85
N GLY A 313 4.35 18.70 4.57
CA GLY A 313 4.55 17.32 4.15
C GLY A 313 3.24 16.54 4.08
N PHE A 314 2.40 16.69 5.10
CA PHE A 314 1.06 16.12 5.12
C PHE A 314 0.19 16.61 3.95
N ALA A 315 0.17 17.92 3.68
CA ALA A 315 -0.61 18.51 2.60
C ALA A 315 -0.17 17.98 1.22
N VAL A 316 1.15 17.83 1.00
CA VAL A 316 1.67 17.28 -0.26
C VAL A 316 1.32 15.79 -0.40
N LEU A 317 1.39 15.01 0.67
CA LEU A 317 0.96 13.60 0.65
C LEU A 317 -0.53 13.47 0.29
N VAL A 318 -1.39 14.28 0.92
CA VAL A 318 -2.83 14.33 0.61
C VAL A 318 -3.05 14.76 -0.85
N ALA A 319 -2.30 15.74 -1.35
CA ALA A 319 -2.39 16.19 -2.73
C ALA A 319 -1.96 15.10 -3.73
N LEU A 320 -0.93 14.28 -3.41
CA LEU A 320 -0.52 13.13 -4.23
C LEU A 320 -1.63 12.09 -4.34
N VAL A 321 -2.25 11.76 -3.22
CA VAL A 321 -3.40 10.82 -3.19
C VAL A 321 -4.59 11.39 -3.97
N ALA A 322 -4.94 12.64 -3.73
CA ALA A 322 -6.02 13.32 -4.44
C ALA A 322 -5.77 13.38 -5.96
N LEU A 323 -4.52 13.62 -6.37
CA LEU A 323 -4.12 13.56 -7.78
C LEU A 323 -4.39 12.18 -8.38
N GLY A 324 -4.06 11.10 -7.67
CA GLY A 324 -4.37 9.72 -8.08
C GLY A 324 -5.86 9.50 -8.29
N PHE A 325 -6.71 9.93 -7.35
CA PHE A 325 -8.16 9.85 -7.50
C PHE A 325 -8.68 10.67 -8.68
N VAL A 326 -8.26 11.93 -8.82
CA VAL A 326 -8.69 12.81 -9.94
C VAL A 326 -8.25 12.24 -11.29
N ALA A 327 -7.02 11.73 -11.38
CA ALA A 327 -6.50 11.15 -12.61
C ALA A 327 -7.28 9.87 -13.00
N SER A 328 -7.52 8.97 -12.06
CA SER A 328 -8.30 7.76 -12.30
C SER A 328 -9.77 8.07 -12.62
N GLU A 329 -10.37 9.08 -12.00
CA GLU A 329 -11.76 9.48 -12.29
C GLU A 329 -11.93 9.96 -13.74
N ARG A 330 -10.96 10.72 -14.28
CA ARG A 330 -10.96 11.12 -15.70
C ARG A 330 -10.98 9.93 -16.65
N ALA A 331 -10.40 8.80 -16.23
CA ALA A 331 -10.33 7.58 -17.02
C ALA A 331 -11.56 6.66 -16.90
N VAL A 332 -12.52 6.97 -16.03
CA VAL A 332 -13.71 6.11 -15.83
C VAL A 332 -14.53 5.94 -17.11
N ARG A 333 -14.52 6.94 -18.01
CA ARG A 333 -15.27 6.87 -19.29
C ARG A 333 -14.62 5.88 -20.28
N THR A 334 -13.31 5.74 -20.30
CA THR A 334 -12.56 4.94 -21.27
C THR A 334 -12.11 3.59 -20.70
N ASN A 335 -11.56 3.59 -19.48
CA ASN A 335 -10.97 2.42 -18.80
C ASN A 335 -11.64 2.17 -17.44
N ARG A 336 -12.97 2.05 -17.43
CA ARG A 336 -13.79 2.05 -16.22
C ARG A 336 -13.39 0.99 -15.20
N ARG A 337 -13.11 -0.23 -15.65
CA ARG A 337 -12.79 -1.34 -14.72
C ARG A 337 -11.48 -1.11 -14.00
N GLU A 338 -10.44 -0.75 -14.72
CA GLU A 338 -9.12 -0.46 -14.15
C GLU A 338 -9.17 0.76 -13.23
N ALA A 339 -9.83 1.83 -13.66
CA ALA A 339 -9.96 3.06 -12.88
C ALA A 339 -10.67 2.82 -11.55
N VAL A 340 -11.84 2.15 -11.57
CA VAL A 340 -12.62 1.88 -10.36
C VAL A 340 -11.92 0.87 -9.44
N ALA A 341 -11.23 -0.13 -10.00
CA ALA A 341 -10.46 -1.10 -9.23
C ALA A 341 -9.29 -0.42 -8.48
N VAL A 342 -8.55 0.47 -9.16
CA VAL A 342 -7.44 1.23 -8.56
C VAL A 342 -7.96 2.22 -7.51
N GLN A 343 -9.09 2.89 -7.74
CA GLN A 343 -9.74 3.74 -6.73
C GLN A 343 -10.10 2.95 -5.48
N ALA A 344 -10.72 1.77 -5.64
CA ALA A 344 -11.09 0.91 -4.52
C ALA A 344 -9.86 0.40 -3.76
N ALA A 345 -8.78 0.06 -4.47
CA ALA A 345 -7.51 -0.32 -3.85
C ALA A 345 -6.87 0.85 -3.09
N LEU A 346 -6.89 2.07 -3.63
CA LEU A 346 -6.44 3.27 -2.93
C LEU A 346 -7.27 3.51 -1.66
N ILE A 347 -8.59 3.35 -1.72
CA ILE A 347 -9.46 3.47 -0.54
C ILE A 347 -9.09 2.42 0.50
N ALA A 348 -8.83 1.16 0.10
CA ALA A 348 -8.38 0.12 1.01
C ALA A 348 -7.07 0.52 1.70
N VAL A 349 -6.08 0.95 0.92
CA VAL A 349 -4.77 1.39 1.43
C VAL A 349 -4.94 2.55 2.40
N LEU A 350 -5.69 3.60 2.05
CA LEU A 350 -5.90 4.76 2.91
C LEU A 350 -6.64 4.42 4.21
N ALA A 351 -7.67 3.58 4.13
CA ALA A 351 -8.40 3.14 5.30
C ALA A 351 -7.55 2.26 6.22
N ALA A 352 -6.72 1.37 5.67
CA ALA A 352 -5.77 0.57 6.44
C ALA A 352 -4.69 1.46 7.09
N SER A 353 -4.22 2.49 6.38
CA SER A 353 -3.21 3.45 6.85
C SER A 353 -3.68 4.35 8.02
N VAL A 354 -4.96 4.36 8.35
CA VAL A 354 -5.45 4.95 9.62
C VAL A 354 -5.01 4.11 10.83
N PHE A 355 -4.69 2.84 10.61
CA PHE A 355 -4.29 1.89 11.66
C PHE A 355 -2.84 1.41 11.54
N LEU A 356 -2.10 1.89 10.54
CA LEU A 356 -0.75 1.46 10.20
C LEU A 356 0.10 2.63 9.71
N SER A 357 1.40 2.57 9.95
CA SER A 357 2.40 3.56 9.50
C SER A 357 3.11 3.05 8.25
N GLU A 358 2.38 2.96 7.12
CA GLU A 358 2.80 2.25 5.92
C GLU A 358 3.35 3.17 4.81
N GLN A 359 3.95 4.31 5.19
CA GLN A 359 4.59 5.22 4.23
C GLN A 359 5.78 4.61 3.49
N TYR A 360 6.34 3.54 4.02
CA TYR A 360 7.47 2.80 3.46
C TYR A 360 7.06 1.49 2.77
N TYR A 361 5.78 1.35 2.41
CA TYR A 361 5.28 0.21 1.64
C TYR A 361 4.80 0.63 0.25
N LEU A 362 5.09 -0.23 -0.73
CA LEU A 362 4.86 0.05 -2.15
C LEU A 362 3.39 0.27 -2.55
N PRO A 363 2.35 -0.36 -1.94
CA PRO A 363 0.97 -0.24 -2.43
C PRO A 363 0.48 1.20 -2.60
N LEU A 364 0.71 2.10 -1.65
CA LEU A 364 0.31 3.51 -1.77
C LEU A 364 0.90 4.16 -3.02
N TRP A 365 2.20 4.04 -3.18
CA TRP A 365 3.00 4.69 -4.23
C TRP A 365 2.70 4.13 -5.60
N SER A 366 2.64 2.80 -5.72
CA SER A 366 2.34 2.13 -6.99
C SER A 366 0.91 2.40 -7.46
N LEU A 367 -0.07 2.44 -6.55
CA LEU A 367 -1.46 2.72 -6.89
C LEU A 367 -1.65 4.18 -7.34
N VAL A 368 -1.00 5.15 -6.69
CA VAL A 368 -0.98 6.56 -7.15
C VAL A 368 -0.34 6.63 -8.54
N ALA A 369 0.80 5.99 -8.76
CA ALA A 369 1.48 5.96 -10.05
C ALA A 369 0.61 5.35 -11.16
N VAL A 370 -0.03 4.21 -10.90
CA VAL A 370 -0.93 3.53 -11.85
C VAL A 370 -2.18 4.37 -12.12
N ALA A 371 -2.77 5.01 -11.10
CA ALA A 371 -3.92 5.90 -11.25
C ALA A 371 -3.60 7.07 -12.18
N VAL A 372 -2.44 7.71 -12.00
CA VAL A 372 -1.94 8.77 -12.88
C VAL A 372 -1.71 8.26 -14.30
N ALA A 373 -1.12 7.08 -14.46
CA ALA A 373 -0.87 6.48 -15.77
C ALA A 373 -2.17 6.19 -16.54
N ILE A 374 -3.21 5.68 -15.86
CA ILE A 374 -4.54 5.46 -16.45
C ILE A 374 -5.12 6.78 -16.96
N GLY A 375 -5.06 7.84 -16.16
CA GLY A 375 -5.52 9.17 -16.53
C GLY A 375 -4.79 9.75 -17.75
N GLN A 376 -3.47 9.58 -17.81
CA GLN A 376 -2.67 10.01 -18.96
C GLN A 376 -3.02 9.27 -20.25
N ARG A 377 -3.29 7.97 -20.18
CA ARG A 377 -3.74 7.15 -21.34
C ARG A 377 -5.09 7.62 -21.85
N ALA A 378 -6.06 7.80 -20.96
CA ALA A 378 -7.39 8.29 -21.30
C ALA A 378 -7.35 9.68 -21.98
N SER A 379 -6.48 10.57 -21.50
CA SER A 379 -6.30 11.91 -22.11
C SER A 379 -5.68 11.85 -23.51
N LYS A 380 -4.83 10.88 -23.79
CA LYS A 380 -4.26 10.68 -25.15
C LYS A 380 -5.33 10.14 -26.11
N GLU A 381 -6.10 9.14 -25.67
CA GLU A 381 -7.18 8.55 -26.46
C GLU A 381 -8.23 9.61 -26.86
N SER A 382 -8.63 10.48 -25.92
CA SER A 382 -9.59 11.55 -26.19
C SER A 382 -9.09 12.59 -27.20
N ARG A 383 -7.79 12.95 -27.15
CA ARG A 383 -7.18 13.88 -28.11
C ARG A 383 -7.10 13.27 -29.51
N CYS A 384 -6.74 12.00 -29.62
CA CYS A 384 -6.73 11.33 -30.94
C CYS A 384 -8.15 11.26 -31.54
N ALA A 385 -9.17 10.98 -30.75
CA ALA A 385 -10.56 10.95 -31.22
C ALA A 385 -11.12 12.32 -31.63
N SER A 386 -10.61 13.43 -31.10
CA SER A 386 -11.04 14.78 -31.47
C SER A 386 -10.30 15.35 -32.71
N SER A 387 -9.22 14.71 -33.15
CA SER A 387 -8.43 15.09 -34.32
C SER A 387 -8.78 14.33 -35.61
N THR A 388 -9.66 13.34 -35.52
CA THR A 388 -10.28 12.60 -36.66
C THR A 388 -11.68 13.08 -36.89
#